data_48ac1c46df892e785550b2cac0249bdf
#
_entry.id   48ac1c46df892e785550b2cac0249bdf
#
_cell.length_a   1.000
_cell.length_b   1.000
_cell.length_c   1.000
_cell.angle_alpha   90.00
_cell.angle_beta   90.00
_cell.angle_gamma   90.00
#
_symmetry.space_group_name_H-M   'P 1'
#
loop_
_entity.id
_entity.type
_entity.pdbx_description
1 polymer ?
#
loop_
_entity_poly.entity_id
_entity_poly.type
_entity_poly.pdbx_seq_one_letter_code
_entity_poly.pdbx_strand_id
1 'polypeptide(L)'
;MDNFTFYAPTYFVFGKDTENETGKYVKKFGGSRVLLHYGGGSVVRSGLLDRVKKSLEKEGLTYVELGGVKPNPRSGLVYEGIDLCRKEKVDFILAIGGGSTIDSSKAIAAGAVYDGDFWDYYQGGIVEEALPIGTITTISAAGSEGSPDSVITKEEGMFKRST
;
A
#
# COMPACT_ATOMS: atom_id res chain seq x y z
N MET A 1 -5.97 -33.83 7.44
CA MET A 1 -6.04 -32.45 6.92
C MET A 1 -6.94 -31.69 7.87
N ASP A 2 -6.46 -30.57 8.40
CA ASP A 2 -7.27 -29.77 9.34
C ASP A 2 -8.28 -28.93 8.56
N ASN A 3 -9.41 -28.61 9.18
CA ASN A 3 -10.41 -27.75 8.58
C ASN A 3 -9.90 -26.32 8.54
N PHE A 4 -10.11 -25.63 7.41
CA PHE A 4 -9.79 -24.22 7.30
C PHE A 4 -10.87 -23.48 6.48
N THR A 5 -10.94 -22.16 6.69
CA THR A 5 -11.75 -21.26 5.88
C THR A 5 -10.80 -20.33 5.12
N PHE A 6 -11.04 -20.17 3.81
CA PHE A 6 -10.29 -19.25 2.97
C PHE A 6 -11.22 -18.21 2.36
N TYR A 7 -10.84 -16.94 2.48
CA TYR A 7 -11.55 -15.82 1.87
C TYR A 7 -10.53 -14.80 1.33
N ALA A 8 -10.59 -14.51 0.05
CA ALA A 8 -9.70 -13.55 -0.63
C ALA A 8 -10.53 -12.57 -1.48
N PRO A 9 -10.94 -11.43 -0.91
CA PRO A 9 -11.86 -10.49 -1.58
C PRO A 9 -11.15 -9.53 -2.56
N THR A 10 -9.90 -9.79 -2.93
CA THR A 10 -9.14 -8.92 -3.83
C THR A 10 -9.82 -8.79 -5.19
N TYR A 11 -10.11 -7.56 -5.58
CA TYR A 11 -10.68 -7.24 -6.88
C TYR A 11 -9.54 -6.99 -7.89
N PHE A 12 -9.35 -7.92 -8.82
CA PHE A 12 -8.31 -7.81 -9.84
C PHE A 12 -8.85 -7.14 -11.11
N VAL A 13 -8.08 -6.18 -11.62
CA VAL A 13 -8.27 -5.57 -12.94
C VAL A 13 -7.03 -5.86 -13.75
N PHE A 14 -7.17 -6.66 -14.78
CA PHE A 14 -6.06 -7.08 -15.64
C PHE A 14 -6.33 -6.68 -17.08
N GLY A 15 -5.37 -6.01 -17.69
CA GLY A 15 -5.46 -5.60 -19.10
C GLY A 15 -4.45 -4.52 -19.44
N LYS A 16 -4.41 -4.19 -20.72
CA LYS A 16 -3.57 -3.12 -21.22
C LYS A 16 -4.16 -1.77 -20.79
N ASP A 17 -3.30 -0.87 -20.33
CA ASP A 17 -3.63 0.52 -19.98
C ASP A 17 -4.67 0.66 -18.83
N THR A 18 -4.88 -0.39 -18.05
CA THR A 18 -5.85 -0.39 -16.92
C THR A 18 -5.50 0.58 -15.81
N GLU A 19 -4.24 1.00 -15.69
CA GLU A 19 -3.80 2.03 -14.76
C GLU A 19 -4.48 3.39 -15.02
N ASN A 20 -4.97 3.64 -16.24
CA ASN A 20 -5.69 4.86 -16.56
C ASN A 20 -7.12 4.91 -15.97
N GLU A 21 -7.62 3.79 -15.43
CA GLU A 21 -8.90 3.70 -14.75
C GLU A 21 -8.77 3.68 -13.22
N THR A 22 -7.57 3.88 -12.69
CA THR A 22 -7.29 3.79 -11.23
C THR A 22 -8.22 4.65 -10.41
N GLY A 23 -8.46 5.90 -10.80
CA GLY A 23 -9.36 6.80 -10.07
C GLY A 23 -10.78 6.26 -9.91
N LYS A 24 -11.32 5.66 -10.96
CA LYS A 24 -12.64 5.01 -10.94
C LYS A 24 -12.70 3.88 -9.89
N TYR A 25 -11.64 3.06 -9.80
CA TYR A 25 -11.60 1.96 -8.83
C TYR A 25 -11.36 2.46 -7.41
N VAL A 26 -10.48 3.44 -7.19
CA VAL A 26 -10.31 4.08 -5.88
C VAL A 26 -11.65 4.62 -5.38
N LYS A 27 -12.39 5.35 -6.21
CA LYS A 27 -13.72 5.88 -5.86
C LYS A 27 -14.74 4.78 -5.60
N LYS A 28 -14.73 3.70 -6.40
CA LYS A 28 -15.60 2.53 -6.20
C LYS A 28 -15.41 1.91 -4.81
N PHE A 29 -14.19 1.90 -4.29
CA PHE A 29 -13.86 1.36 -2.97
C PHE A 29 -13.79 2.41 -1.86
N GLY A 30 -14.39 3.58 -2.08
CA GLY A 30 -14.65 4.59 -1.06
C GLY A 30 -13.52 5.59 -0.83
N GLY A 31 -12.43 5.54 -1.61
CA GLY A 31 -11.33 6.50 -1.47
C GLY A 31 -11.70 7.90 -1.94
N SER A 32 -11.23 8.92 -1.23
CA SER A 32 -11.37 10.34 -1.57
C SER A 32 -10.06 11.11 -1.40
N ARG A 33 -9.30 10.81 -0.36
CA ARG A 33 -7.97 11.38 -0.07
C ARG A 33 -6.93 10.26 -0.08
N VAL A 34 -6.11 10.20 -1.11
CA VAL A 34 -5.25 9.05 -1.42
C VAL A 34 -3.79 9.31 -1.03
N LEU A 35 -3.15 8.34 -0.38
CA LEU A 35 -1.70 8.28 -0.31
C LEU A 35 -1.17 7.52 -1.53
N LEU A 36 -0.42 8.18 -2.41
CA LEU A 36 0.38 7.53 -3.45
C LEU A 36 1.70 7.08 -2.85
N HIS A 37 1.84 5.78 -2.63
CA HIS A 37 3.07 5.19 -2.09
C HIS A 37 3.81 4.41 -3.17
N TYR A 38 5.09 4.75 -3.40
CA TYR A 38 5.83 4.19 -4.53
C TYR A 38 7.32 4.04 -4.24
N GLY A 39 7.98 3.21 -5.04
CA GLY A 39 9.42 2.94 -4.94
C GLY A 39 10.30 4.06 -5.49
N GLY A 40 11.46 3.68 -6.00
CA GLY A 40 12.40 4.60 -6.62
C GLY A 40 11.96 5.13 -7.97
N GLY A 41 12.89 5.69 -8.74
CA GLY A 41 12.61 6.46 -9.94
C GLY A 41 11.93 5.75 -11.13
N SER A 42 11.74 4.42 -11.15
CA SER A 42 11.17 3.73 -12.32
C SER A 42 9.72 4.13 -12.59
N VAL A 43 8.90 4.23 -11.55
CA VAL A 43 7.49 4.65 -11.64
C VAL A 43 7.36 6.07 -12.18
N VAL A 44 8.28 6.96 -11.79
CA VAL A 44 8.37 8.35 -12.27
C VAL A 44 8.86 8.37 -13.73
N ARG A 45 10.01 7.72 -14.00
CA ARG A 45 10.63 7.75 -15.34
C ARG A 45 9.75 7.12 -16.43
N SER A 46 8.93 6.13 -16.10
CA SER A 46 8.00 5.50 -17.04
C SER A 46 6.74 6.34 -17.31
N GLY A 47 6.55 7.44 -16.60
CA GLY A 47 5.34 8.24 -16.64
C GLY A 47 4.11 7.57 -16.02
N LEU A 48 4.28 6.41 -15.36
CA LEU A 48 3.18 5.70 -14.71
C LEU A 48 2.54 6.54 -13.60
N LEU A 49 3.36 7.18 -12.76
CA LEU A 49 2.87 8.04 -11.69
C LEU A 49 2.00 9.17 -12.21
N ASP A 50 2.39 9.81 -13.32
CA ASP A 50 1.63 10.91 -13.95
C ASP A 50 0.29 10.42 -14.52
N ARG A 51 0.27 9.22 -15.15
CA ARG A 51 -0.99 8.62 -15.62
C ARG A 51 -1.95 8.33 -14.49
N VAL A 52 -1.43 7.79 -13.37
CA VAL A 52 -2.23 7.53 -12.17
C VAL A 52 -2.79 8.83 -11.57
N LYS A 53 -1.96 9.86 -11.41
CA LYS A 53 -2.40 11.19 -10.92
C LYS A 53 -3.52 11.77 -11.79
N LYS A 54 -3.35 11.77 -13.09
CA LYS A 54 -4.40 12.22 -14.03
C LYS A 54 -5.70 11.42 -13.88
N SER A 55 -5.59 10.12 -13.66
CA SER A 55 -6.76 9.25 -13.43
C SER A 55 -7.50 9.62 -12.15
N LEU A 56 -6.78 9.91 -11.06
CA LEU A 56 -7.37 10.35 -9.79
C LEU A 56 -8.03 11.73 -9.94
N GLU A 57 -7.33 12.69 -10.56
CA GLU A 57 -7.82 14.06 -10.78
C GLU A 57 -9.11 14.08 -11.62
N LYS A 58 -9.19 13.22 -12.65
CA LYS A 58 -10.38 13.06 -13.49
C LYS A 58 -11.62 12.65 -12.68
N GLU A 59 -11.44 11.89 -11.62
CA GLU A 59 -12.50 11.44 -10.72
C GLU A 59 -12.75 12.40 -9.53
N GLY A 60 -12.02 13.51 -9.48
CA GLY A 60 -12.12 14.51 -8.41
C GLY A 60 -11.48 14.09 -7.09
N LEU A 61 -10.57 13.11 -7.14
CA LEU A 61 -9.85 12.61 -5.96
C LEU A 61 -8.63 13.48 -5.68
N THR A 62 -8.31 13.64 -4.40
CA THR A 62 -7.10 14.35 -3.95
C THR A 62 -6.05 13.36 -3.46
N TYR A 63 -4.77 13.74 -3.49
CA TYR A 63 -3.71 12.85 -3.06
C TYR A 63 -2.56 13.58 -2.39
N VAL A 64 -1.79 12.82 -1.64
CA VAL A 64 -0.45 13.13 -1.14
C VAL A 64 0.51 12.02 -1.57
N GLU A 65 1.80 12.31 -1.55
CA GLU A 65 2.81 11.39 -2.07
C GLU A 65 3.84 11.01 -1.02
N LEU A 66 4.20 9.74 -1.00
CA LEU A 66 5.33 9.23 -0.24
C LEU A 66 6.10 8.22 -1.12
N GLY A 67 7.16 8.71 -1.75
CA GLY A 67 8.06 7.88 -2.55
C GLY A 67 9.23 7.33 -1.73
N GLY A 68 10.13 6.61 -2.42
CA GLY A 68 11.40 6.21 -1.85
C GLY A 68 11.45 4.83 -1.19
N VAL A 69 10.44 3.99 -1.41
CA VAL A 69 10.49 2.58 -0.94
C VAL A 69 11.69 1.87 -1.55
N LYS A 70 12.51 1.31 -0.68
CA LYS A 70 13.67 0.47 -1.04
C LYS A 70 13.30 -1.00 -1.01
N PRO A 71 14.00 -1.87 -1.75
CA PRO A 71 13.92 -3.31 -1.55
C PRO A 71 14.14 -3.68 -0.07
N ASN A 72 13.37 -4.64 0.45
CA ASN A 72 13.25 -4.92 1.87
C ASN A 72 12.81 -3.66 2.65
N PRO A 73 11.53 -3.32 2.60
CA PRO A 73 11.04 -2.04 3.07
C PRO A 73 11.36 -1.81 4.55
N ARG A 74 11.63 -0.56 4.90
CA ARG A 74 12.16 -0.14 6.19
C ARG A 74 11.08 0.49 7.06
N SER A 75 11.18 0.25 8.37
CA SER A 75 10.24 0.79 9.37
C SER A 75 10.19 2.31 9.39
N GLY A 76 11.31 3.02 9.16
CA GLY A 76 11.34 4.48 9.17
C GLY A 76 10.36 5.11 8.18
N LEU A 77 10.33 4.60 6.93
CA LEU A 77 9.39 5.10 5.91
C LEU A 77 7.94 4.71 6.23
N VAL A 78 7.73 3.60 6.94
CA VAL A 78 6.38 3.21 7.41
C VAL A 78 5.87 4.20 8.45
N TYR A 79 6.69 4.56 9.45
CA TYR A 79 6.31 5.57 10.44
C TYR A 79 6.00 6.92 9.79
N GLU A 80 6.84 7.37 8.85
CA GLU A 80 6.59 8.60 8.08
C GLU A 80 5.24 8.55 7.35
N GLY A 81 4.92 7.40 6.74
CA GLY A 81 3.65 7.18 6.04
C GLY A 81 2.45 7.19 6.97
N ILE A 82 2.56 6.60 8.16
CA ILE A 82 1.51 6.61 9.19
C ILE A 82 1.23 8.05 9.63
N ASP A 83 2.27 8.81 9.96
CA ASP A 83 2.12 10.20 10.37
C ASP A 83 1.51 11.06 9.27
N LEU A 84 1.94 10.86 8.02
CA LEU A 84 1.39 11.55 6.87
C LEU A 84 -0.10 11.22 6.67
N CYS A 85 -0.48 9.94 6.75
CA CYS A 85 -1.88 9.53 6.64
C CYS A 85 -2.77 10.19 7.68
N ARG A 86 -2.33 10.21 8.94
CA ARG A 86 -3.07 10.83 10.05
C ARG A 86 -3.20 12.34 9.87
N LYS A 87 -2.09 13.03 9.55
CA LYS A 87 -2.03 14.48 9.35
C LYS A 87 -2.93 14.92 8.19
N GLU A 88 -2.85 14.23 7.08
CA GLU A 88 -3.54 14.59 5.83
C GLU A 88 -4.95 13.97 5.72
N LYS A 89 -5.38 13.21 6.72
CA LYS A 89 -6.67 12.51 6.76
C LYS A 89 -6.87 11.61 5.53
N VAL A 90 -5.84 10.84 5.22
CA VAL A 90 -5.87 9.87 4.12
C VAL A 90 -6.89 8.77 4.44
N ASP A 91 -7.72 8.43 3.47
CA ASP A 91 -8.74 7.38 3.60
C ASP A 91 -8.52 6.18 2.65
N PHE A 92 -7.47 6.25 1.83
CA PHE A 92 -7.11 5.20 0.87
C PHE A 92 -5.61 5.22 0.56
N ILE A 93 -4.97 4.06 0.50
CA ILE A 93 -3.56 3.94 0.10
C ILE A 93 -3.46 3.28 -1.27
N LEU A 94 -2.73 3.89 -2.18
CA LEU A 94 -2.44 3.34 -3.50
C LEU A 94 -0.96 3.01 -3.62
N ALA A 95 -0.64 1.72 -3.57
CA ALA A 95 0.71 1.21 -3.78
C ALA A 95 1.04 1.13 -5.27
N ILE A 96 2.10 1.81 -5.72
CA ILE A 96 2.53 1.78 -7.12
C ILE A 96 3.95 1.19 -7.18
N GLY A 97 4.07 -0.10 -7.44
CA GLY A 97 5.37 -0.77 -7.42
C GLY A 97 5.30 -2.28 -7.34
N GLY A 98 6.37 -2.90 -6.88
CA GLY A 98 6.44 -4.33 -6.59
C GLY A 98 6.13 -4.66 -5.13
N GLY A 99 6.36 -5.91 -4.72
CA GLY A 99 6.03 -6.45 -3.40
C GLY A 99 6.50 -5.58 -2.22
N SER A 100 7.71 -5.03 -2.27
CA SER A 100 8.21 -4.14 -1.19
C SER A 100 7.35 -2.88 -1.00
N THR A 101 6.85 -2.30 -2.08
CA THR A 101 5.95 -1.14 -2.01
C THR A 101 4.59 -1.55 -1.45
N ILE A 102 4.08 -2.71 -1.86
CA ILE A 102 2.80 -3.24 -1.40
C ILE A 102 2.89 -3.58 0.09
N ASP A 103 3.95 -4.26 0.53
CA ASP A 103 4.18 -4.59 1.95
C ASP A 103 4.27 -3.34 2.83
N SER A 104 5.03 -2.33 2.39
CA SER A 104 5.12 -1.03 3.08
C SER A 104 3.75 -0.34 3.17
N SER A 105 2.95 -0.40 2.09
CA SER A 105 1.60 0.19 2.07
C SER A 105 0.66 -0.51 3.05
N LYS A 106 0.73 -1.83 3.19
CA LYS A 106 -0.06 -2.60 4.17
C LYS A 106 0.31 -2.21 5.61
N ALA A 107 1.61 -2.10 5.89
CA ALA A 107 2.08 -1.65 7.21
C ALA A 107 1.58 -0.23 7.55
N ILE A 108 1.64 0.69 6.59
CA ILE A 108 1.10 2.05 6.75
C ILE A 108 -0.41 2.01 6.98
N ALA A 109 -1.15 1.22 6.18
CA ALA A 109 -2.61 1.13 6.26
C ALA A 109 -3.08 0.66 7.63
N ALA A 110 -2.47 -0.41 8.16
CA ALA A 110 -2.78 -0.92 9.49
C ALA A 110 -2.34 0.07 10.59
N GLY A 111 -1.12 0.61 10.49
CA GLY A 111 -0.60 1.54 11.49
C GLY A 111 -1.33 2.89 11.54
N ALA A 112 -1.90 3.35 10.41
CA ALA A 112 -2.59 4.65 10.35
C ALA A 112 -3.85 4.72 11.23
N VAL A 113 -4.54 3.59 11.41
CA VAL A 113 -5.78 3.47 12.20
C VAL A 113 -5.55 2.87 13.58
N TYR A 114 -4.35 2.43 13.89
CA TYR A 114 -4.00 1.80 15.17
C TYR A 114 -3.41 2.81 16.16
N ASP A 115 -3.88 2.84 17.39
CA ASP A 115 -3.40 3.76 18.43
C ASP A 115 -2.04 3.37 19.03
N GLY A 116 -1.58 2.12 18.79
CA GLY A 116 -0.29 1.60 19.24
C GLY A 116 0.83 1.74 18.21
N ASP A 117 1.93 1.04 18.44
CA ASP A 117 3.03 0.93 17.48
C ASP A 117 2.69 -0.11 16.41
N PHE A 118 2.72 0.24 15.12
CA PHE A 118 2.47 -0.70 14.03
C PHE A 118 3.37 -1.94 14.10
N TRP A 119 4.56 -1.84 14.73
CA TRP A 119 5.47 -2.95 14.91
C TRP A 119 4.94 -4.07 15.82
N ASP A 120 3.93 -3.80 16.64
CA ASP A 120 3.25 -4.80 17.46
C ASP A 120 2.66 -5.91 16.61
N TYR A 121 2.16 -5.58 15.42
CA TYR A 121 1.67 -6.55 14.44
C TYR A 121 2.76 -7.53 13.96
N TYR A 122 4.00 -7.08 13.91
CA TYR A 122 5.17 -7.88 13.53
C TYR A 122 5.76 -8.67 14.71
N GLN A 123 5.16 -8.55 15.87
CA GLN A 123 5.49 -9.29 17.10
C GLN A 123 4.38 -10.26 17.54
N GLY A 124 3.41 -10.51 16.67
CA GLY A 124 2.31 -11.45 16.91
C GLY A 124 0.96 -10.78 17.19
N GLY A 125 0.87 -9.46 17.05
CA GLY A 125 -0.40 -8.74 17.08
C GLY A 125 -1.29 -9.11 15.89
N ILE A 126 -2.60 -8.99 16.05
CA ILE A 126 -3.60 -9.26 15.01
C ILE A 126 -4.06 -7.91 14.44
N VAL A 127 -4.05 -7.79 13.11
CA VAL A 127 -4.57 -6.61 12.41
C VAL A 127 -6.10 -6.75 12.34
N GLU A 128 -6.82 -5.93 13.10
CA GLU A 128 -8.29 -5.91 13.10
C GLU A 128 -8.84 -4.90 12.08
N GLU A 129 -8.16 -3.78 11.89
CA GLU A 129 -8.55 -2.70 10.98
C GLU A 129 -7.36 -2.18 10.18
N ALA A 130 -7.64 -1.71 8.97
CA ALA A 130 -6.67 -1.04 8.11
C ALA A 130 -7.39 -0.08 7.15
N LEU A 131 -6.70 0.94 6.66
CA LEU A 131 -7.18 1.71 5.53
C LEU A 131 -7.31 0.82 4.29
N PRO A 132 -8.28 1.06 3.39
CA PRO A 132 -8.35 0.39 2.10
C PRO A 132 -7.08 0.56 1.29
N ILE A 133 -6.65 -0.51 0.60
CA ILE A 133 -5.44 -0.50 -0.22
C ILE A 133 -5.79 -0.88 -1.66
N GLY A 134 -5.34 -0.08 -2.62
CA GLY A 134 -5.24 -0.45 -4.02
C GLY A 134 -3.79 -0.68 -4.40
N THR A 135 -3.55 -1.51 -5.41
CA THR A 135 -2.19 -1.77 -5.90
C THR A 135 -2.11 -1.65 -7.41
N ILE A 136 -1.04 -1.04 -7.90
CA ILE A 136 -0.63 -1.10 -9.31
C ILE A 136 0.69 -1.86 -9.33
N THR A 137 0.61 -3.16 -9.58
CA THR A 137 1.76 -4.05 -9.57
C THR A 137 2.62 -3.83 -10.81
N THR A 138 3.87 -3.41 -10.62
CA THR A 138 4.82 -3.18 -11.73
C THR A 138 5.71 -4.37 -12.02
N ILE A 139 5.81 -5.32 -11.09
CA ILE A 139 6.58 -6.55 -11.21
C ILE A 139 5.78 -7.66 -10.52
N SER A 140 5.26 -8.59 -11.29
CA SER A 140 4.62 -9.81 -10.77
C SER A 140 5.69 -10.76 -10.24
N ALA A 141 5.67 -11.05 -8.93
CA ALA A 141 6.65 -11.91 -8.27
C ALA A 141 6.02 -12.71 -7.12
N ALA A 142 5.96 -12.16 -5.91
CA ALA A 142 5.53 -12.88 -4.71
C ALA A 142 4.00 -12.91 -4.49
N GLY A 143 3.21 -12.20 -5.30
CA GLY A 143 1.75 -12.17 -5.14
C GLY A 143 1.25 -11.35 -3.94
N SER A 144 2.05 -10.37 -3.48
CA SER A 144 1.68 -9.52 -2.33
C SER A 144 0.37 -8.76 -2.55
N GLU A 145 0.00 -8.48 -3.79
CA GLU A 145 -1.28 -7.85 -4.17
C GLU A 145 -2.51 -8.69 -3.82
N GLY A 146 -2.34 -10.01 -3.71
CA GLY A 146 -3.41 -10.97 -3.38
C GLY A 146 -3.25 -11.64 -2.01
N SER A 147 -2.27 -11.24 -1.20
CA SER A 147 -1.94 -11.82 0.11
C SER A 147 -2.24 -10.82 1.23
N PRO A 148 -2.63 -11.27 2.43
CA PRO A 148 -2.69 -10.43 3.63
C PRO A 148 -1.29 -10.10 4.20
N ASP A 149 -0.26 -10.86 3.83
CA ASP A 149 1.06 -10.77 4.44
C ASP A 149 1.79 -9.47 4.10
N SER A 150 2.59 -9.01 5.04
CA SER A 150 3.51 -7.88 4.88
C SER A 150 4.84 -8.18 5.55
N VAL A 151 5.96 -7.87 4.89
CA VAL A 151 7.31 -8.10 5.41
C VAL A 151 8.06 -6.79 5.52
N ILE A 152 8.39 -6.39 6.76
CA ILE A 152 9.12 -5.13 7.04
C ILE A 152 10.42 -5.42 7.77
N THR A 153 11.44 -4.61 7.51
CA THR A 153 12.70 -4.60 8.24
C THR A 153 12.71 -3.43 9.23
N LYS A 154 12.73 -3.72 10.52
CA LYS A 154 12.96 -2.71 11.57
C LYS A 154 14.42 -2.27 11.50
N GLU A 155 14.66 -0.98 11.34
CA GLU A 155 16.03 -0.45 11.18
C GLU A 155 16.83 -0.57 12.47
N GLU A 156 16.18 -0.39 13.62
CA GLU A 156 16.76 -0.70 14.91
C GLU A 156 16.92 -2.22 15.06
N GLY A 157 18.15 -2.69 15.11
CA GLY A 157 18.50 -4.12 15.23
C GLY A 157 18.37 -4.93 13.93
N MET A 158 17.98 -4.31 12.82
CA MET A 158 17.86 -4.96 11.49
C MET A 158 16.98 -6.22 11.48
N PHE A 159 15.92 -6.22 12.27
CA PHE A 159 14.98 -7.34 12.33
C PHE A 159 14.03 -7.33 11.12
N LYS A 160 14.05 -8.38 10.32
CA LYS A 160 13.11 -8.62 9.24
C LYS A 160 12.02 -9.57 9.71
N ARG A 161 10.76 -9.10 9.74
CA ARG A 161 9.61 -9.89 10.20
C ARG A 161 8.43 -9.74 9.26
N SER A 162 7.53 -10.70 9.33
CA SER A 162 6.23 -10.69 8.64
C SER A 162 5.08 -10.61 9.64
N THR A 163 3.99 -10.14 9.17
CA THR A 163 2.69 -10.22 9.82
C THR A 163 1.66 -10.77 8.85
#